data_814059dbfc00d96ac6157977ab8aad9c
#
_entry.id   814059dbfc00d96ac6157977ab8aad9c
#
_cell.length_a   1.000
_cell.length_b   1.000
_cell.length_c   1.000
_cell.angle_alpha   90.00
_cell.angle_beta   90.00
_cell.angle_gamma   90.00
#
_symmetry.space_group_name_H-M   'P 1'
#
loop_
_entity.id
_entity.type
_entity.pdbx_description
1 polymer ?
#
loop_
_entity_poly.entity_id
_entity_poly.type
_entity_poly.pdbx_seq_one_letter_code
_entity_poly.pdbx_strand_id
1 'polypeptide(L)'
;KQNICDIPRLTYAPMNGELKLADDLILFTQRCHTPGVIGILAKTKNNGNFIFTSDAIYTKESYENLTPPGGTINKTDDEFFDHVKTIKDMQKKYNAQVVFGHDPNQYKEWGNKVVD
;
A
#
# COMPACT_ATOMS: atom_id res chain seq x y z
N LYS A 1 1.32 26.12 16.02
CA LYS A 1 0.83 24.84 15.40
C LYS A 1 1.09 23.74 16.39
N GLN A 2 0.03 23.04 16.87
CA GLN A 2 0.20 21.87 17.71
C GLN A 2 0.86 20.76 16.89
N ASN A 3 1.94 20.18 17.41
CA ASN A 3 2.57 19.05 16.79
C ASN A 3 1.66 17.82 16.99
N ILE A 4 1.47 17.02 15.95
CA ILE A 4 0.68 15.79 16.05
C ILE A 4 1.23 14.82 17.10
N CYS A 5 2.52 14.90 17.38
CA CYS A 5 3.17 14.11 18.43
C CYS A 5 2.76 14.49 19.86
N ASP A 6 2.15 15.67 20.04
CA ASP A 6 1.75 16.19 21.35
C ASP A 6 0.28 15.90 21.69
N ILE A 7 -0.41 15.09 20.87
CA ILE A 7 -1.81 14.73 21.09
C ILE A 7 -1.91 13.78 22.30
N PRO A 8 -2.64 14.18 23.36
CA PRO A 8 -2.85 13.32 24.52
C PRO A 8 -3.51 11.99 24.12
N ARG A 9 -3.09 10.88 24.70
CA ARG A 9 -3.59 9.53 24.45
C ARG A 9 -3.22 8.94 23.06
N LEU A 10 -2.36 9.59 22.30
CA LEU A 10 -1.82 9.02 21.09
C LEU A 10 -0.58 8.19 21.43
N THR A 11 -0.56 6.94 21.01
CA THR A 11 0.58 6.06 21.14
C THR A 11 1.17 5.81 19.75
N TYR A 12 2.47 6.00 19.61
CA TYR A 12 3.20 5.72 18.37
C TYR A 12 3.82 4.33 18.45
N ALA A 13 3.53 3.50 17.46
CA ALA A 13 4.17 2.21 17.27
C ALA A 13 5.08 2.28 16.04
N PRO A 14 6.38 2.53 16.20
CA PRO A 14 7.31 2.51 15.07
C PRO A 14 7.30 1.13 14.42
N MET A 15 7.25 1.12 13.08
CA MET A 15 7.11 -0.10 12.31
C MET A 15 8.27 -0.24 11.32
N ASN A 16 8.83 -1.45 11.23
CA ASN A 16 9.80 -1.84 10.23
C ASN A 16 9.52 -3.28 9.80
N GLY A 17 9.11 -3.45 8.55
CA GLY A 17 8.66 -4.75 8.04
C GLY A 17 7.16 -4.93 8.15
N GLU A 18 6.70 -6.03 8.70
CA GLU A 18 5.28 -6.37 8.83
C GLU A 18 4.80 -6.24 10.26
N LEU A 19 3.56 -5.79 10.42
CA LEU A 19 2.84 -5.75 11.68
C LEU A 19 1.45 -6.36 11.50
N LYS A 20 1.20 -7.49 12.13
CA LYS A 20 -0.11 -8.12 12.16
C LYS A 20 -0.98 -7.41 13.21
N LEU A 21 -2.01 -6.67 12.77
CA LEU A 21 -2.98 -6.03 13.66
C LEU A 21 -4.11 -6.97 14.05
N ALA A 22 -4.50 -7.87 13.13
CA ALA A 22 -5.52 -8.89 13.32
C ALA A 22 -5.20 -10.08 12.40
N ASP A 23 -5.95 -11.18 12.49
CA ASP A 23 -5.73 -12.35 11.64
C ASP A 23 -5.98 -12.08 10.15
N ASP A 24 -6.78 -11.07 9.87
CA ASP A 24 -7.20 -10.63 8.55
C ASP A 24 -6.62 -9.27 8.15
N LEU A 25 -5.77 -8.65 8.98
CA LEU A 25 -5.24 -7.31 8.72
C LEU A 25 -3.74 -7.22 9.05
N ILE A 26 -2.93 -7.07 8.02
CA ILE A 26 -1.48 -6.95 8.12
C ILE A 26 -1.05 -5.61 7.51
N LEU A 27 -0.29 -4.83 8.26
CA LEU A 27 0.42 -3.66 7.76
C LEU A 27 1.82 -4.07 7.32
N PHE A 28 2.35 -3.41 6.30
CA PHE A 28 3.74 -3.60 5.89
C PHE A 28 4.37 -2.29 5.42
N THR A 29 5.67 -2.13 5.68
CA THR A 29 6.39 -0.94 5.24
C THR A 29 6.64 -0.98 3.75
N GLN A 30 6.43 0.15 3.10
CA GLN A 30 6.74 0.37 1.69
C GLN A 30 7.83 1.44 1.61
N ARG A 31 9.06 1.06 1.31
CA ARG A 31 10.19 2.00 1.23
C ARG A 31 10.30 2.70 -0.13
N CYS A 32 9.17 2.80 -0.80
CA CYS A 32 9.01 3.48 -2.08
C CYS A 32 8.18 4.75 -1.85
N HIS A 33 8.39 5.78 -2.64
CA HIS A 33 7.81 7.11 -2.52
C HIS A 33 8.36 7.89 -1.33
N THR A 34 8.03 7.53 -0.10
CA THR A 34 8.62 8.07 1.14
C THR A 34 8.88 6.95 2.15
N PRO A 35 9.82 7.15 3.11
CA PRO A 35 10.13 6.12 4.11
C PRO A 35 8.97 5.73 5.02
N GLY A 36 7.96 6.60 5.14
CA GLY A 36 6.82 6.41 6.03
C GLY A 36 5.59 5.78 5.37
N VAL A 37 5.66 5.41 4.11
CA VAL A 37 4.51 4.81 3.42
C VAL A 37 4.25 3.40 3.93
N ILE A 38 2.99 3.15 4.26
CA ILE A 38 2.52 1.86 4.74
C ILE A 38 1.53 1.27 3.75
N GLY A 39 1.70 0.00 3.43
CA GLY A 39 0.72 -0.80 2.72
C GLY A 39 -0.13 -1.62 3.67
N ILE A 40 -1.25 -2.09 3.18
CA ILE A 40 -2.20 -2.91 3.94
C ILE A 40 -2.51 -4.17 3.14
N LEU A 41 -2.37 -5.34 3.76
CA LEU A 41 -2.97 -6.57 3.29
C LEU A 41 -4.21 -6.84 4.14
N ALA A 42 -5.39 -6.78 3.51
CA ALA A 42 -6.66 -7.10 4.11
C ALA A 42 -7.22 -8.41 3.52
N LYS A 43 -7.65 -9.32 4.38
CA LYS A 43 -8.32 -10.54 3.99
C LYS A 43 -9.80 -10.40 4.30
N THR A 44 -10.64 -10.56 3.30
CA THR A 44 -12.08 -10.46 3.48
C THR A 44 -12.72 -11.85 3.47
N LYS A 45 -13.90 -11.95 4.05
CA LYS A 45 -14.60 -13.22 4.16
C LYS A 45 -15.15 -13.70 2.82
N ASN A 46 -15.72 -12.79 2.03
CA ASN A 46 -16.48 -13.13 0.84
C ASN A 46 -15.87 -12.61 -0.47
N ASN A 47 -15.00 -11.61 -0.41
CA ASN A 47 -14.48 -10.92 -1.60
C ASN A 47 -13.00 -11.20 -1.89
N GLY A 48 -12.35 -12.08 -1.12
CA GLY A 48 -10.94 -12.41 -1.29
C GLY A 48 -10.00 -11.46 -0.54
N ASN A 49 -8.76 -11.39 -0.99
CA ASN A 49 -7.72 -10.60 -0.33
C ASN A 49 -7.38 -9.36 -1.13
N PHE A 50 -7.01 -8.29 -0.44
CA PHE A 50 -6.66 -7.00 -1.03
C PHE A 50 -5.31 -6.50 -0.51
N ILE A 51 -4.50 -5.94 -1.41
CA ILE A 51 -3.26 -5.24 -1.08
C ILE A 51 -3.44 -3.78 -1.46
N PHE A 52 -3.43 -2.90 -0.48
CA PHE A 52 -3.49 -1.45 -0.68
C PHE A 52 -2.08 -0.89 -0.70
N THR A 53 -1.69 -0.27 -1.81
CA THR A 53 -0.33 0.22 -2.01
C THR A 53 -0.13 1.68 -1.64
N SER A 54 -1.21 2.42 -1.33
CA SER A 54 -1.11 3.85 -1.03
C SER A 54 -0.28 4.59 -2.11
N ASP A 55 0.57 5.51 -1.70
CA ASP A 55 1.41 6.31 -2.61
C ASP A 55 2.64 5.59 -3.14
N ALA A 56 2.88 4.35 -2.75
CA ALA A 56 3.99 3.57 -3.30
C ALA A 56 3.78 3.19 -4.78
N ILE A 57 2.53 2.94 -5.17
CA ILE A 57 2.16 2.64 -6.56
C ILE A 57 0.85 3.36 -6.88
N TYR A 58 0.90 4.33 -7.79
CA TYR A 58 -0.22 5.23 -8.05
C TYR A 58 -1.32 4.59 -8.89
N THR A 59 -0.95 3.88 -9.96
CA THR A 59 -1.93 3.36 -10.94
C THR A 59 -1.60 1.94 -11.36
N LYS A 60 -2.60 1.26 -11.90
CA LYS A 60 -2.42 -0.05 -12.53
C LYS A 60 -1.42 0.02 -13.69
N GLU A 61 -1.48 1.07 -14.49
CA GLU A 61 -0.53 1.27 -15.60
C GLU A 61 0.91 1.36 -15.10
N SER A 62 1.16 2.15 -14.05
CA SER A 62 2.47 2.24 -13.40
C SER A 62 2.95 0.89 -12.90
N TYR A 63 2.07 0.09 -12.33
CA TYR A 63 2.35 -1.25 -11.82
C TYR A 63 2.69 -2.27 -12.92
N GLU A 64 1.92 -2.26 -14.01
CA GLU A 64 2.08 -3.21 -15.11
C GLU A 64 3.29 -2.87 -15.98
N ASN A 65 3.46 -1.59 -16.32
CA ASN A 65 4.49 -1.11 -17.24
C ASN A 65 5.80 -0.71 -16.56
N LEU A 66 5.90 -0.85 -15.23
CA LEU A 66 7.08 -0.46 -14.45
C LEU A 66 7.46 1.01 -14.67
N THR A 67 6.44 1.90 -14.68
CA THR A 67 6.64 3.34 -14.85
C THR A 67 6.64 4.02 -13.49
N PRO A 68 7.78 4.48 -12.98
CA PRO A 68 7.84 5.17 -11.70
C PRO A 68 7.01 6.46 -11.72
N PRO A 69 6.25 6.75 -10.67
CA PRO A 69 5.53 8.01 -10.56
C PRO A 69 6.50 9.18 -10.37
N GLY A 70 6.20 10.33 -10.96
CA GLY A 70 6.94 11.57 -10.70
C GLY A 70 6.77 12.07 -9.26
N GLY A 71 7.71 12.88 -8.80
CA GLY A 71 7.61 13.53 -7.49
C GLY A 71 7.91 12.64 -6.28
N THR A 72 8.49 11.48 -6.49
CA THR A 72 8.93 10.60 -5.41
C THR A 72 10.28 11.04 -4.85
N ILE A 73 10.59 10.62 -3.62
CA ILE A 73 11.92 10.81 -3.02
C ILE A 73 12.84 9.61 -3.25
N ASN A 74 12.44 8.66 -4.07
CA ASN A 74 13.29 7.54 -4.46
C ASN A 74 14.58 8.07 -5.09
N LYS A 75 15.70 7.51 -4.70
CA LYS A 75 17.01 7.87 -5.25
C LYS A 75 17.22 7.32 -6.66
N THR A 76 16.60 6.17 -6.95
CA THR A 76 16.69 5.49 -8.24
C THR A 76 15.36 4.83 -8.59
N ASP A 77 15.16 4.54 -9.87
CA ASP A 77 14.01 3.78 -10.34
C ASP A 77 14.05 2.31 -9.88
N ASP A 78 15.23 1.79 -9.55
CA ASP A 78 15.39 0.43 -9.04
C ASP A 78 14.63 0.20 -7.74
N GLU A 79 14.55 1.20 -6.86
CA GLU A 79 13.75 1.12 -5.62
C GLU A 79 12.26 0.89 -5.94
N PHE A 80 11.75 1.52 -6.98
CA PHE A 80 10.38 1.30 -7.44
C PHE A 80 10.20 -0.09 -8.06
N PHE A 81 11.13 -0.52 -8.90
CA PHE A 81 11.07 -1.83 -9.56
C PHE A 81 11.10 -2.98 -8.55
N ASP A 82 11.99 -2.90 -7.56
CA ASP A 82 12.09 -3.89 -6.49
C ASP A 82 10.80 -3.91 -5.64
N HIS A 83 10.23 -2.74 -5.41
CA HIS A 83 8.98 -2.66 -4.67
C HIS A 83 7.81 -3.27 -5.44
N VAL A 84 7.66 -2.96 -6.72
CA VAL A 84 6.63 -3.57 -7.59
C VAL A 84 6.78 -5.09 -7.61
N LYS A 85 8.01 -5.60 -7.69
CA LYS A 85 8.27 -7.04 -7.62
C LYS A 85 7.77 -7.63 -6.30
N THR A 86 8.08 -6.98 -5.19
CA THR A 86 7.60 -7.39 -3.86
C THR A 86 6.07 -7.48 -3.82
N ILE A 87 5.36 -6.47 -4.35
CA ILE A 87 3.89 -6.48 -4.39
C ILE A 87 3.37 -7.59 -5.31
N LYS A 88 4.01 -7.85 -6.46
CA LYS A 88 3.65 -8.97 -7.35
C LYS A 88 3.81 -10.34 -6.66
N ASP A 89 4.86 -10.51 -5.87
CA ASP A 89 5.08 -11.75 -5.11
C ASP A 89 4.03 -11.91 -3.99
N MET A 90 3.70 -10.84 -3.28
CA MET A 90 2.62 -10.83 -2.29
C MET A 90 1.26 -11.10 -2.95
N GLN A 91 0.99 -10.50 -4.11
CA GLN A 91 -0.24 -10.72 -4.87
C GLN A 91 -0.44 -12.20 -5.19
N LYS A 92 0.61 -12.88 -5.64
CA LYS A 92 0.57 -14.32 -5.92
C LYS A 92 0.40 -15.14 -4.65
N LYS A 93 1.21 -14.85 -3.62
CA LYS A 93 1.20 -15.58 -2.35
C LYS A 93 -0.17 -15.57 -1.69
N TYR A 94 -0.85 -14.43 -1.72
CA TYR A 94 -2.15 -14.25 -1.05
C TYR A 94 -3.34 -14.35 -1.99
N ASN A 95 -3.13 -14.58 -3.29
CA ASN A 95 -4.17 -14.49 -4.32
C ASN A 95 -4.99 -13.20 -4.18
N ALA A 96 -4.29 -12.07 -4.09
CA ALA A 96 -4.88 -10.79 -3.73
C ALA A 96 -5.12 -9.89 -4.95
N GLN A 97 -6.09 -9.00 -4.82
CA GLN A 97 -6.28 -7.88 -5.73
C GLN A 97 -5.47 -6.68 -5.22
N VAL A 98 -4.76 -5.99 -6.13
CA VAL A 98 -3.99 -4.80 -5.77
C VAL A 98 -4.84 -3.56 -5.95
N VAL A 99 -4.89 -2.73 -4.91
CA VAL A 99 -5.59 -1.43 -4.89
C VAL A 99 -4.56 -0.32 -4.90
N PHE A 100 -4.61 0.50 -5.92
CA PHE A 100 -3.66 1.58 -6.18
C PHE A 100 -4.10 2.90 -5.55
N GLY A 101 -3.13 3.73 -5.15
CA GLY A 101 -3.41 4.95 -4.40
C GLY A 101 -4.15 6.03 -5.19
N HIS A 102 -3.91 6.13 -6.49
CA HIS A 102 -4.39 7.23 -7.34
C HIS A 102 -4.95 6.74 -8.70
N ASP A 103 -5.55 5.56 -8.76
CA ASP A 103 -6.08 5.00 -10.01
C ASP A 103 -7.54 5.43 -10.22
N PRO A 104 -7.84 6.35 -11.16
CA PRO A 104 -9.19 6.83 -11.39
C PRO A 104 -10.11 5.77 -11.99
N ASN A 105 -9.56 4.80 -12.72
CA ASN A 105 -10.37 3.74 -13.33
C ASN A 105 -10.80 2.74 -12.26
N GLN A 106 -9.87 2.36 -11.39
CA GLN A 106 -10.16 1.48 -10.26
C GLN A 106 -11.15 2.15 -9.29
N TYR A 107 -11.01 3.46 -9.04
CA TYR A 107 -11.96 4.23 -8.24
C TYR A 107 -13.38 4.22 -8.85
N LYS A 108 -13.52 4.39 -10.15
CA LYS A 108 -14.82 4.30 -10.83
C LYS A 108 -15.46 2.92 -10.69
N GLU A 109 -14.64 1.88 -10.73
CA GLU A 109 -15.10 0.49 -10.61
C GLU A 109 -15.53 0.14 -9.18
N TRP A 110 -14.77 0.60 -8.17
CA TRP A 110 -14.88 0.13 -6.78
C TRP A 110 -15.27 1.20 -5.76
N GLY A 111 -15.21 2.47 -6.12
CA GLY A 111 -15.21 3.62 -5.21
C GLY A 111 -16.46 3.80 -4.35
N ASN A 112 -17.48 3.01 -4.44
CA ASN A 112 -18.64 3.03 -3.56
C ASN A 112 -19.10 1.63 -3.17
N LYS A 113 -18.24 0.63 -3.34
CA LYS A 113 -18.54 -0.75 -2.98
C LYS A 113 -18.00 -1.06 -1.59
N VAL A 114 -18.81 -1.74 -0.81
CA VAL A 114 -18.37 -2.37 0.43
C VAL A 114 -17.87 -3.77 0.08
N VAL A 115 -16.69 -4.12 0.58
CA VAL A 115 -16.12 -5.47 0.49
C VAL A 115 -16.00 -6.07 1.88
N ASP A 116 -16.39 -7.30 2.05
CA ASP A 116 -16.42 -8.02 3.34
C ASP A 116 -15.87 -9.44 3.27
#